data_e590fead57812b1c6426a2ff5005da2e
#
_entry.id   e590fead57812b1c6426a2ff5005da2e
#
_cell.length_a   1.000
_cell.length_b   1.000
_cell.length_c   1.000
_cell.angle_alpha   90.00
_cell.angle_beta   90.00
_cell.angle_gamma   90.00
#
_symmetry.space_group_name_H-M   'P 1'
#
loop_
_entity.id
_entity.type
_entity.pdbx_description
1 polymer ?
#
loop_
_entity_poly.entity_id
_entity_poly.type
_entity_poly.pdbx_seq_one_letter_code
_entity_poly.pdbx_strand_id
1 'polypeptide(L)'
;MSFITVSHWATDEVMSEEDINTAQDRFIPMIISAGASAVQMVRTGEKTSMVISHYAGSETAEAAQAKIAQIRGQASSDFEMKLVSAHAGEVSASG
;
A
#
# COMPACT_ATOMS: atom_id res chain seq x y z
N MET A 1 3.50 19.15 -6.50
CA MET A 1 4.53 18.26 -5.94
C MET A 1 3.94 16.88 -5.71
N SER A 2 4.73 15.85 -5.90
CA SER A 2 4.26 14.48 -5.68
C SER A 2 4.04 14.21 -4.18
N PHE A 3 3.18 13.24 -3.92
CA PHE A 3 2.77 12.87 -2.58
C PHE A 3 2.90 11.36 -2.43
N ILE A 4 3.38 10.89 -1.29
CA ILE A 4 3.60 9.47 -1.03
C ILE A 4 2.84 9.06 0.22
N THR A 5 2.23 7.87 0.18
CA THR A 5 1.76 7.19 1.39
C THR A 5 2.58 5.93 1.60
N VAL A 6 2.89 5.64 2.85
CA VAL A 6 3.65 4.44 3.25
C VAL A 6 2.87 3.74 4.35
N SER A 7 2.58 2.46 4.14
CA SER A 7 1.96 1.63 5.18
C SER A 7 2.87 0.46 5.52
N HIS A 8 2.96 0.13 6.80
CA HIS A 8 3.73 -0.99 7.30
C HIS A 8 2.79 -2.09 7.80
N TRP A 9 3.06 -3.32 7.39
CA TRP A 9 2.20 -4.47 7.64
C TRP A 9 2.98 -5.61 8.25
N ALA A 10 2.31 -6.40 9.08
CA ALA A 10 2.87 -7.61 9.67
C ALA A 10 1.90 -8.78 9.47
N THR A 11 2.46 -9.97 9.28
CA THR A 11 1.71 -11.22 9.17
C THR A 11 2.20 -12.20 10.22
N ASP A 12 1.35 -13.16 10.62
CA ASP A 12 1.75 -14.20 11.56
C ASP A 12 2.65 -15.24 10.89
N GLU A 13 2.49 -15.42 9.57
CA GLU A 13 3.28 -16.34 8.78
C GLU A 13 3.90 -15.62 7.58
N VAL A 14 4.97 -16.21 7.03
CA VAL A 14 5.60 -15.67 5.83
C VAL A 14 4.59 -15.69 4.68
N MET A 15 4.45 -14.58 3.96
CA MET A 15 3.56 -14.54 2.79
C MET A 15 4.03 -15.52 1.73
N SER A 16 3.09 -16.32 1.23
CA SER A 16 3.36 -17.28 0.17
C SER A 16 3.55 -16.55 -1.17
N GLU A 17 4.14 -17.25 -2.13
CA GLU A 17 4.25 -16.74 -3.50
C GLU A 17 2.86 -16.45 -4.09
N GLU A 18 1.86 -17.27 -3.76
CA GLU A 18 0.47 -17.05 -4.16
C GLU A 18 -0.09 -15.74 -3.61
N ASP A 19 0.18 -15.44 -2.33
CA ASP A 19 -0.23 -14.17 -1.71
C ASP A 19 0.42 -12.98 -2.40
N ILE A 20 1.70 -13.08 -2.72
CA ILE A 20 2.43 -12.04 -3.43
C ILE A 20 1.85 -11.81 -4.83
N ASN A 21 1.53 -12.89 -5.53
CA ASN A 21 0.89 -12.81 -6.85
C ASN A 21 -0.50 -12.19 -6.76
N THR A 22 -1.27 -12.50 -5.74
CA THR A 22 -2.58 -11.88 -5.50
C THR A 22 -2.44 -10.38 -5.26
N ALA A 23 -1.45 -9.97 -4.47
CA ALA A 23 -1.17 -8.55 -4.25
C ALA A 23 -0.82 -7.85 -5.57
N GLN A 24 0.05 -8.46 -6.38
CA GLN A 24 0.48 -7.94 -7.67
C GLN A 24 -0.69 -7.80 -8.65
N ASP A 25 -1.54 -8.80 -8.74
CA ASP A 25 -2.55 -8.91 -9.79
C ASP A 25 -3.89 -8.29 -9.40
N ARG A 26 -4.17 -8.13 -8.10
CA ARG A 26 -5.46 -7.67 -7.61
C ARG A 26 -5.35 -6.38 -6.80
N PHE A 27 -4.55 -6.35 -5.75
CA PHE A 27 -4.52 -5.22 -4.81
C PHE A 27 -3.79 -3.99 -5.36
N ILE A 28 -2.65 -4.18 -6.00
CA ILE A 28 -1.92 -3.07 -6.61
C ILE A 28 -2.77 -2.37 -7.68
N PRO A 29 -3.42 -3.10 -8.63
CA PRO A 29 -4.32 -2.45 -9.58
C PRO A 29 -5.49 -1.71 -8.93
N MET A 30 -6.01 -2.20 -7.80
CA MET A 30 -7.08 -1.52 -7.07
C MET A 30 -6.60 -0.17 -6.52
N ILE A 31 -5.40 -0.13 -5.97
CA ILE A 31 -4.81 1.10 -5.44
C ILE A 31 -4.56 2.11 -6.57
N ILE A 32 -4.08 1.64 -7.71
CA ILE A 32 -3.89 2.47 -8.90
C ILE A 32 -5.24 3.02 -9.36
N SER A 33 -6.27 2.19 -9.41
CA SER A 33 -7.63 2.63 -9.77
C SER A 33 -8.19 3.67 -8.81
N ALA A 34 -7.75 3.65 -7.54
CA ALA A 34 -8.16 4.64 -6.55
C ALA A 34 -7.49 6.00 -6.76
N GLY A 35 -6.42 6.07 -7.55
CA GLY A 35 -5.76 7.33 -7.89
C GLY A 35 -4.24 7.34 -7.80
N ALA A 36 -3.62 6.26 -7.33
CA ALA A 36 -2.16 6.19 -7.27
C ALA A 36 -1.57 6.10 -8.68
N SER A 37 -0.45 6.77 -8.89
CA SER A 37 0.30 6.72 -10.15
C SER A 37 1.26 5.53 -10.19
N ALA A 38 1.71 5.06 -9.03
CA ALA A 38 2.57 3.90 -8.91
C ALA A 38 2.42 3.32 -7.50
N VAL A 39 2.57 2.01 -7.38
CA VAL A 39 2.48 1.30 -6.10
C VAL A 39 3.55 0.22 -6.06
N GLN A 40 4.21 0.10 -4.92
CA GLN A 40 5.19 -0.95 -4.69
C GLN A 40 4.93 -1.60 -3.33
N MET A 41 5.06 -2.92 -3.29
CA MET A 41 5.08 -3.67 -2.04
C MET A 41 6.50 -4.16 -1.84
N VAL A 42 7.08 -3.83 -0.69
CA VAL A 42 8.46 -4.14 -0.36
C VAL A 42 8.48 -5.08 0.85
N ARG A 43 9.18 -6.20 0.73
CA ARG A 43 9.38 -7.10 1.87
C ARG A 43 10.48 -6.53 2.75
N THR A 44 10.14 -6.16 3.98
CA THR A 44 11.06 -5.57 4.94
C THR A 44 11.60 -6.59 5.95
N GLY A 45 10.98 -7.77 6.01
CA GLY A 45 11.40 -8.89 6.86
C GLY A 45 10.62 -10.13 6.46
N GLU A 46 10.84 -11.25 7.17
CA GLU A 46 10.14 -12.50 6.85
C GLU A 46 8.62 -12.37 6.98
N LYS A 47 8.17 -11.62 7.98
CA LYS A 47 6.74 -11.44 8.29
C LYS A 47 6.31 -9.98 8.25
N THR A 48 7.08 -9.13 7.59
CA THR A 48 6.77 -7.70 7.48
C THR A 48 6.88 -7.23 6.03
N SER A 49 6.01 -6.29 5.68
CA SER A 49 5.99 -5.68 4.35
C SER A 49 5.65 -4.20 4.47
N MET A 50 6.04 -3.46 3.46
CA MET A 50 5.75 -2.04 3.34
C MET A 50 5.10 -1.79 1.98
N VAL A 51 4.02 -1.01 1.96
CA VAL A 51 3.38 -0.61 0.71
C VAL A 51 3.61 0.88 0.53
N ILE A 52 4.19 1.23 -0.60
CA ILE A 52 4.47 2.61 -0.98
C ILE A 52 3.57 2.96 -2.15
N SER A 53 2.76 4.01 -1.99
CA SER A 53 1.88 4.49 -3.06
C SER A 53 2.26 5.93 -3.41
N HIS A 54 2.37 6.20 -4.69
CA HIS A 54 2.72 7.51 -5.23
C HIS A 54 1.48 8.17 -5.81
N TYR A 55 1.32 9.46 -5.54
CA TYR A 55 0.21 10.27 -6.05
C TYR A 55 0.75 11.55 -6.69
N ALA A 56 -0.01 12.11 -7.61
CA ALA A 56 0.36 13.38 -8.25
C ALA A 56 0.45 14.53 -7.26
N GLY A 57 -0.39 14.50 -6.22
CA GLY A 57 -0.39 15.51 -5.17
C GLY A 57 -1.27 15.10 -4.00
N SER A 58 -1.31 15.93 -2.96
CA SER A 58 -2.09 15.67 -1.76
C SER A 58 -3.59 15.56 -2.03
N GLU A 59 -4.11 16.32 -2.98
CA GLU A 59 -5.54 16.29 -3.33
C GLU A 59 -5.96 14.93 -3.89
N THR A 60 -5.12 14.35 -4.76
CA THR A 60 -5.37 13.02 -5.32
C THR A 60 -5.32 11.96 -4.24
N ALA A 61 -4.36 12.07 -3.31
CA ALA A 61 -4.22 11.16 -2.19
C ALA A 61 -5.43 11.24 -1.24
N GLU A 62 -5.92 12.45 -0.94
CA GLU A 62 -7.10 12.64 -0.10
C GLU A 62 -8.36 12.06 -0.75
N ALA A 63 -8.53 12.28 -2.05
CA ALA A 63 -9.66 11.74 -2.79
C ALA A 63 -9.67 10.20 -2.80
N ALA A 64 -8.49 9.58 -2.73
CA ALA A 64 -8.35 8.12 -2.72
C ALA A 64 -8.61 7.49 -1.35
N GLN A 65 -8.59 8.25 -0.26
CA GLN A 65 -8.57 7.72 1.10
C GLN A 65 -9.70 6.75 1.44
N ALA A 66 -10.92 7.05 1.04
CA ALA A 66 -12.06 6.19 1.34
C ALA A 66 -11.90 4.80 0.69
N LYS A 67 -11.45 4.75 -0.57
CA LYS A 67 -11.18 3.50 -1.27
C LYS A 67 -9.98 2.77 -0.70
N ILE A 68 -8.93 3.51 -0.35
CA ILE A 68 -7.73 2.92 0.27
C ILE A 68 -8.08 2.27 1.62
N ALA A 69 -8.93 2.89 2.43
CA ALA A 69 -9.40 2.30 3.69
C ALA A 69 -10.12 0.96 3.45
N GLN A 70 -10.98 0.89 2.44
CA GLN A 70 -11.67 -0.35 2.06
C GLN A 70 -10.69 -1.41 1.58
N ILE A 71 -9.73 -1.03 0.74
CA ILE A 71 -8.70 -1.94 0.22
C ILE A 71 -7.86 -2.50 1.37
N ARG A 72 -7.46 -1.66 2.31
CA ARG A 72 -6.70 -2.07 3.50
C ARG A 72 -7.47 -3.06 4.35
N GLY A 73 -8.77 -2.83 4.56
CA GLY A 73 -9.62 -3.75 5.30
C GLY A 73 -9.71 -5.11 4.60
N GLN A 74 -9.85 -5.11 3.29
CA GLN A 74 -9.91 -6.32 2.49
C GLN A 74 -8.58 -7.08 2.50
N ALA A 75 -7.46 -6.37 2.37
CA ALA A 75 -6.13 -6.97 2.44
C ALA A 75 -5.86 -7.58 3.82
N SER A 76 -6.27 -6.89 4.88
CA SER A 76 -6.14 -7.40 6.25
C SER A 76 -6.86 -8.74 6.42
N SER A 77 -8.05 -8.84 5.86
CA SER A 77 -8.85 -10.06 5.92
C SER A 77 -8.28 -11.17 5.03
N ASP A 78 -7.97 -10.86 3.76
CA ASP A 78 -7.57 -11.86 2.77
C ASP A 78 -6.17 -12.43 3.03
N PHE A 79 -5.25 -11.64 3.55
CA PHE A 79 -3.87 -12.07 3.83
C PHE A 79 -3.59 -12.30 5.30
N GLU A 80 -4.58 -12.11 6.17
CA GLU A 80 -4.40 -12.18 7.61
C GLU A 80 -3.26 -11.29 8.07
N MET A 81 -3.17 -10.08 7.49
CA MET A 81 -2.12 -9.12 7.82
C MET A 81 -2.68 -7.97 8.65
N LYS A 82 -1.81 -7.41 9.48
CA LYS A 82 -2.16 -6.33 10.39
C LYS A 82 -1.43 -5.05 9.97
N LEU A 83 -2.17 -3.95 9.86
CA LEU A 83 -1.57 -2.64 9.64
C LEU A 83 -0.90 -2.17 10.93
N VAL A 84 0.41 -2.00 10.88
CA VAL A 84 1.21 -1.58 12.03
C VAL A 84 1.27 -0.07 12.13
N SER A 85 1.52 0.61 11.00
CA SER A 85 1.58 2.07 10.94
C SER A 85 1.36 2.54 9.51
N ALA A 86 0.98 3.81 9.37
CA ALA A 86 0.81 4.44 8.07
C ALA A 86 1.26 5.91 8.17
N HIS A 87 1.93 6.38 7.14
CA HIS A 87 2.44 7.73 7.05
C HIS A 87 2.17 8.29 5.65
N ALA A 88 2.07 9.60 5.57
CA ALA A 88 1.83 10.28 4.30
C ALA A 88 2.52 11.64 4.31
N GLY A 89 2.98 12.08 3.15
CA GLY A 89 3.63 13.37 3.04
C GLY A 89 4.00 13.73 1.62
N GLU A 90 4.34 15.00 1.43
CA GLU A 90 4.85 15.51 0.17
C GLU A 90 6.33 15.14 0.01
N VAL A 91 6.70 14.84 -1.23
CA VAL A 91 8.11 14.64 -1.56
C VAL A 91 8.79 16.00 -1.56
N SER A 92 9.65 16.23 -0.57
CA SER A 92 10.37 17.51 -0.40
C SER A 92 11.69 17.53 -1.14
N ALA A 93 12.27 16.37 -1.42
CA ALA A 93 13.53 16.25 -2.15
C ALA A 93 13.57 14.87 -2.80
N SER A 94 14.17 14.78 -3.97
CA SER A 94 14.32 13.52 -4.69
C SER A 94 15.56 13.55 -5.58
N GLY A 95 16.06 12.39 -5.90
CA GLY A 95 17.21 12.26 -6.78
C GLY A 95 17.12 11.07 -7.70
#